data_45d343550d623f58b74aa673c8cbcd8e
#
_entry.id   45d343550d623f58b74aa673c8cbcd8e
#
_cell.length_a   1.000
_cell.length_b   1.000
_cell.length_c   1.000
_cell.angle_alpha   90.00
_cell.angle_beta   90.00
_cell.angle_gamma   90.00
#
_symmetry.space_group_name_H-M   'P 1'
#
loop_
_entity.id
_entity.type
_entity.pdbx_description
1 polymer ?
#
loop_
_entity_poly.entity_id
_entity_poly.type
_entity_poly.pdbx_seq_one_letter_code
_entity_poly.pdbx_strand_id
1 'polypeptide(L)'
;PGADGGPEGVKLPAEVAVLGFAASGAFEQARHDRPARQVDLYDLLGAADLVVRSTGRGPLQASPTTEAPFHPGRAARLRLDGEDVGVVGELHPRVAAAFGVPPRTYAGELRLDPLVAGGVLPRRARVPSPLPGLRFDVAVVVADDVPAAEVEAAVRAGAGEGLVECRLFDVFTGPQLGEGRRSLAYTLRIDDPERQLTDADEAAAIEAIERSVAERVGGSLRR
;
A
#
# COMPACT_ATOMS: atom_id res chain seq x y z
N PRO A 1 33.07 5.07 -7.75
CA PRO A 1 34.48 4.85 -7.50
C PRO A 1 34.71 4.96 -6.00
N GLY A 2 34.83 3.78 -5.33
CA GLY A 2 35.06 3.71 -3.90
C GLY A 2 36.42 4.28 -3.55
N ALA A 3 36.48 5.13 -2.54
CA ALA A 3 37.70 5.54 -1.91
C ALA A 3 38.21 4.40 -0.99
N ASP A 4 38.95 3.45 -1.56
CA ASP A 4 39.81 2.53 -0.82
C ASP A 4 41.03 3.30 -0.31
N GLY A 5 41.03 3.70 0.97
CA GLY A 5 42.08 4.45 1.60
C GLY A 5 42.19 4.21 3.11
N GLY A 6 41.78 3.03 3.59
CA GLY A 6 42.08 2.62 4.97
C GLY A 6 43.39 1.86 5.10
N PRO A 7 44.02 1.79 6.30
CA PRO A 7 45.28 1.01 6.50
C PRO A 7 45.03 -0.46 6.15
N GLU A 8 46.00 -1.05 5.45
CA GLU A 8 45.94 -2.45 4.98
C GLU A 8 45.52 -3.40 6.13
N GLY A 9 44.39 -4.09 5.96
CA GLY A 9 43.93 -5.14 6.87
C GLY A 9 42.72 -4.85 7.71
N VAL A 10 42.17 -3.63 7.74
CA VAL A 10 40.90 -3.33 8.43
C VAL A 10 39.75 -3.41 7.45
N LYS A 11 38.97 -4.50 7.50
CA LYS A 11 37.72 -4.61 6.76
C LYS A 11 36.68 -3.73 7.44
N LEU A 12 36.39 -2.57 6.86
CA LEU A 12 35.32 -1.69 7.36
C LEU A 12 33.97 -2.41 7.26
N PRO A 13 33.08 -2.22 8.23
CA PRO A 13 31.72 -2.75 8.14
C PRO A 13 30.99 -2.15 6.92
N ALA A 14 30.13 -2.95 6.30
CA ALA A 14 29.26 -2.44 5.24
C ALA A 14 28.24 -1.47 5.85
N GLU A 15 28.25 -0.23 5.39
CA GLU A 15 27.28 0.79 5.80
C GLU A 15 26.11 0.78 4.80
N VAL A 16 24.89 0.76 5.35
CA VAL A 16 23.66 0.81 4.55
C VAL A 16 22.99 2.16 4.83
N ALA A 17 22.74 2.92 3.77
CA ALA A 17 22.01 4.16 3.88
C ALA A 17 20.51 3.89 4.10
N VAL A 18 19.95 4.42 5.18
CA VAL A 18 18.53 4.29 5.53
C VAL A 18 17.88 5.65 5.76
N LEU A 19 16.62 5.76 5.37
CA LEU A 19 15.74 6.87 5.73
C LEU A 19 14.88 6.43 6.92
N GLY A 20 15.12 7.02 8.10
CA GLY A 20 14.24 6.86 9.27
C GLY A 20 13.17 7.94 9.33
N PHE A 21 11.96 7.58 9.72
CA PHE A 21 10.84 8.48 9.93
C PHE A 21 9.97 8.04 11.10
N ALA A 22 9.36 9.02 11.80
CA ALA A 22 8.46 8.74 12.91
C ALA A 22 7.37 9.80 13.01
N ALA A 23 6.23 9.42 13.56
CA ALA A 23 5.11 10.31 13.84
C ALA A 23 4.33 9.89 15.08
N SER A 24 3.76 10.86 15.78
CA SER A 24 2.86 10.66 16.91
C SER A 24 1.89 11.84 17.07
N GLY A 25 0.81 11.65 17.81
CA GLY A 25 -0.17 12.70 18.08
C GLY A 25 -1.20 12.90 16.98
N ALA A 26 -1.72 14.12 16.83
CA ALA A 26 -2.77 14.42 15.86
C ALA A 26 -2.19 14.59 14.45
N PHE A 27 -2.66 13.79 13.50
CA PHE A 27 -2.40 13.94 12.08
C PHE A 27 -3.23 15.10 11.49
N GLU A 28 -4.51 15.13 11.85
CA GLU A 28 -5.40 16.25 11.51
C GLU A 28 -5.89 16.92 12.77
N GLN A 29 -5.77 18.26 12.82
CA GLN A 29 -6.32 19.06 13.91
C GLN A 29 -7.86 19.06 13.85
N ALA A 30 -8.51 19.16 15.01
CA ALA A 30 -9.94 19.34 15.07
C ALA A 30 -10.37 20.59 14.30
N ARG A 31 -11.46 20.48 13.54
CA ARG A 31 -12.13 21.59 12.84
C ARG A 31 -13.58 21.68 13.32
N HIS A 32 -14.27 22.74 12.91
CA HIS A 32 -15.67 22.93 13.29
C HIS A 32 -16.61 21.80 12.80
N ASP A 33 -16.22 21.12 11.72
CA ASP A 33 -16.99 20.08 11.03
C ASP A 33 -16.50 18.65 11.30
N ARG A 34 -15.33 18.49 11.95
CA ARG A 34 -14.75 17.16 12.24
C ARG A 34 -13.81 17.16 13.45
N PRO A 35 -13.77 16.03 14.21
CA PRO A 35 -12.82 15.86 15.31
C PRO A 35 -11.38 15.74 14.79
N ALA A 36 -10.43 15.90 15.70
CA ALA A 36 -9.02 15.58 15.42
C ALA A 36 -8.87 14.08 15.09
N ARG A 37 -8.03 13.76 14.11
CA ARG A 37 -7.62 12.40 13.79
C ARG A 37 -6.19 12.15 14.27
N GLN A 38 -5.99 11.08 15.01
CA GLN A 38 -4.66 10.67 15.43
C GLN A 38 -3.93 10.00 14.28
N VAL A 39 -2.58 10.11 14.30
CA VAL A 39 -1.72 9.39 13.36
C VAL A 39 -1.93 7.88 13.53
N ASP A 40 -1.86 7.14 12.43
CA ASP A 40 -1.95 5.68 12.41
C ASP A 40 -0.91 5.04 11.47
N LEU A 41 -0.92 3.72 11.39
CA LEU A 41 0.00 2.97 10.53
C LEU A 41 -0.12 3.36 9.05
N TYR A 42 -1.33 3.65 8.59
CA TYR A 42 -1.57 3.96 7.18
C TYR A 42 -1.00 5.32 6.77
N ASP A 43 -0.88 6.28 7.70
CA ASP A 43 -0.22 7.54 7.45
C ASP A 43 1.27 7.35 7.15
N LEU A 44 1.93 6.46 7.91
CA LEU A 44 3.34 6.15 7.68
C LEU A 44 3.56 5.28 6.45
N LEU A 45 2.64 4.35 6.16
CA LEU A 45 2.64 3.61 4.90
C LEU A 45 2.51 4.56 3.70
N GLY A 46 1.61 5.54 3.79
CA GLY A 46 1.45 6.57 2.76
C GLY A 46 2.70 7.43 2.59
N ALA A 47 3.36 7.81 3.69
CA ALA A 47 4.62 8.56 3.65
C ALA A 47 5.74 7.73 2.98
N ALA A 48 5.86 6.44 3.33
CA ALA A 48 6.83 5.54 2.72
C ALA A 48 6.57 5.36 1.21
N ASP A 49 5.31 5.15 0.81
CA ASP A 49 4.92 5.02 -0.59
C ASP A 49 5.20 6.32 -1.39
N LEU A 50 4.97 7.48 -0.77
CA LEU A 50 5.30 8.78 -1.37
C LEU A 50 6.79 8.91 -1.66
N VAL A 51 7.65 8.50 -0.71
CA VAL A 51 9.12 8.49 -0.90
C VAL A 51 9.49 7.58 -2.06
N VAL A 52 8.98 6.35 -2.09
CA VAL A 52 9.26 5.40 -3.19
C VAL A 52 8.78 5.96 -4.53
N ARG A 53 7.56 6.44 -4.62
CA ARG A 53 7.01 7.04 -5.84
C ARG A 53 7.76 8.29 -6.31
N SER A 54 8.40 9.03 -5.40
CA SER A 54 9.21 10.20 -5.78
C SER A 54 10.43 9.82 -6.62
N THR A 55 10.90 8.58 -6.50
CA THR A 55 12.00 8.04 -7.33
C THR A 55 11.55 7.49 -8.69
N GLY A 56 10.24 7.56 -8.98
CA GLY A 56 9.65 6.99 -10.20
C GLY A 56 9.36 5.49 -10.11
N ARG A 57 9.57 4.89 -8.94
CA ARG A 57 9.36 3.46 -8.67
C ARG A 57 8.03 3.21 -7.96
N GLY A 58 7.66 1.97 -7.77
CA GLY A 58 6.48 1.52 -7.03
C GLY A 58 5.53 0.70 -7.88
N PRO A 59 4.42 0.24 -7.33
CA PRO A 59 3.94 0.55 -5.97
C PRO A 59 4.73 -0.17 -4.88
N LEU A 60 4.77 0.44 -3.70
CA LEU A 60 5.29 -0.20 -2.49
C LEU A 60 4.30 -1.26 -2.01
N GLN A 61 4.80 -2.47 -1.76
CA GLN A 61 4.00 -3.55 -1.20
C GLN A 61 4.20 -3.62 0.31
N ALA A 62 3.12 -3.80 1.06
CA ALA A 62 3.16 -3.94 2.51
C ALA A 62 2.55 -5.28 2.94
N SER A 63 3.23 -6.01 3.80
CA SER A 63 2.74 -7.26 4.39
C SER A 63 2.87 -7.22 5.91
N PRO A 64 1.93 -7.79 6.67
CA PRO A 64 2.01 -7.83 8.12
C PRO A 64 3.32 -8.46 8.61
N THR A 65 3.87 -7.91 9.70
CA THR A 65 5.05 -8.46 10.38
C THR A 65 4.92 -8.36 11.89
N THR A 66 5.61 -9.24 12.60
CA THR A 66 5.71 -9.23 14.07
C THR A 66 7.09 -8.83 14.55
N GLU A 67 7.91 -8.23 13.70
CA GLU A 67 9.30 -7.89 13.96
C GLU A 67 9.44 -6.82 15.03
N ALA A 68 10.40 -7.03 15.96
CA ALA A 68 10.80 -5.99 16.89
C ALA A 68 11.47 -4.82 16.12
N PRO A 69 11.31 -3.57 16.60
CA PRO A 69 10.78 -3.14 17.89
C PRO A 69 9.27 -2.81 17.90
N PHE A 70 8.51 -3.31 16.95
CA PHE A 70 7.13 -2.91 16.71
C PHE A 70 6.11 -3.75 17.48
N HIS A 71 4.89 -3.23 17.58
CA HIS A 71 3.74 -3.92 18.12
C HIS A 71 3.30 -5.07 17.19
N PRO A 72 3.21 -6.33 17.67
CA PRO A 72 2.78 -7.45 16.85
C PRO A 72 1.33 -7.26 16.38
N GLY A 73 1.00 -7.06 15.22
CA GLY A 73 -0.33 -6.77 14.66
C GLY A 73 -0.54 -5.32 14.24
N ARG A 74 0.47 -4.44 14.40
CA ARG A 74 0.45 -3.06 13.91
C ARG A 74 1.78 -2.69 13.27
N ALA A 75 2.34 -3.59 12.49
CA ALA A 75 3.57 -3.39 11.76
C ALA A 75 3.49 -4.07 10.39
N ALA A 76 4.21 -3.52 9.44
CA ALA A 76 4.30 -4.03 8.09
C ALA A 76 5.74 -4.02 7.59
N ARG A 77 6.13 -5.09 6.93
CA ARG A 77 7.34 -5.17 6.12
C ARG A 77 7.04 -4.59 4.75
N LEU A 78 7.99 -3.82 4.23
CA LEU A 78 7.86 -3.08 2.98
C LEU A 78 8.71 -3.73 1.91
N ARG A 79 8.10 -3.96 0.73
CA ARG A 79 8.77 -4.55 -0.43
C ARG A 79 8.60 -3.68 -1.67
N LEU A 80 9.64 -3.63 -2.46
CA LEU A 80 9.66 -3.01 -3.77
C LEU A 80 10.23 -4.01 -4.78
N ASP A 81 9.48 -4.32 -5.83
CA ASP A 81 9.88 -5.27 -6.88
C ASP A 81 10.32 -6.64 -6.32
N GLY A 82 9.70 -7.08 -5.20
CA GLY A 82 10.00 -8.35 -4.53
C GLY A 82 11.18 -8.30 -3.54
N GLU A 83 11.92 -7.20 -3.47
CA GLU A 83 13.02 -6.98 -2.51
C GLU A 83 12.49 -6.31 -1.23
N ASP A 84 12.98 -6.77 -0.06
CA ASP A 84 12.69 -6.12 1.22
C ASP A 84 13.44 -4.78 1.28
N VAL A 85 12.69 -3.68 1.40
CA VAL A 85 13.23 -2.32 1.41
C VAL A 85 13.03 -1.60 2.74
N GLY A 86 12.28 -2.17 3.68
CA GLY A 86 12.08 -1.53 4.97
C GLY A 86 11.00 -2.14 5.82
N VAL A 87 10.70 -1.43 6.91
CA VAL A 87 9.68 -1.81 7.89
C VAL A 87 9.04 -0.56 8.47
N VAL A 88 7.76 -0.64 8.82
CA VAL A 88 7.02 0.43 9.49
C VAL A 88 6.06 -0.16 10.51
N GLY A 89 5.84 0.53 11.63
CA GLY A 89 4.89 0.04 12.63
C GLY A 89 4.69 0.97 13.81
N GLU A 90 3.69 0.65 14.63
CA GLU A 90 3.55 1.22 15.96
C GLU A 90 4.67 0.66 16.85
N LEU A 91 5.41 1.52 17.53
CA LEU A 91 6.41 1.07 18.50
C LEU A 91 5.73 0.26 19.60
N HIS A 92 6.36 -0.87 19.97
CA HIS A 92 5.89 -1.64 21.12
C HIS A 92 5.85 -0.74 22.38
N PRO A 93 4.80 -0.79 23.24
CA PRO A 93 4.67 0.09 24.40
C PRO A 93 5.91 0.13 25.32
N ARG A 94 6.58 -1.00 25.49
CA ARG A 94 7.83 -1.07 26.28
C ARG A 94 8.97 -0.29 25.63
N VAL A 95 9.05 -0.30 24.29
CA VAL A 95 10.06 0.43 23.55
C VAL A 95 9.76 1.92 23.61
N ALA A 96 8.51 2.32 23.35
CA ALA A 96 8.09 3.72 23.48
C ALA A 96 8.40 4.28 24.87
N ALA A 97 8.12 3.54 25.94
CA ALA A 97 8.43 3.93 27.31
C ALA A 97 9.95 4.04 27.56
N ALA A 98 10.74 3.09 27.05
CA ALA A 98 12.21 3.12 27.21
C ALA A 98 12.88 4.32 26.54
N PHE A 99 12.34 4.77 25.40
CA PHE A 99 12.82 5.95 24.68
C PHE A 99 12.14 7.26 25.12
N GLY A 100 11.16 7.21 26.05
CA GLY A 100 10.44 8.38 26.52
C GLY A 100 9.59 9.07 25.44
N VAL A 101 9.18 8.33 24.40
CA VAL A 101 8.32 8.86 23.34
C VAL A 101 6.83 8.63 23.69
N PRO A 102 5.91 9.42 23.12
CA PRO A 102 4.49 9.29 23.40
C PRO A 102 3.96 7.89 23.08
N PRO A 103 2.94 7.40 23.80
CA PRO A 103 2.20 6.20 23.40
C PRO A 103 1.66 6.34 21.97
N ARG A 104 1.57 5.21 21.26
CA ARG A 104 1.13 5.19 19.85
C ARG A 104 2.03 6.04 18.94
N THR A 105 3.33 6.05 19.21
CA THR A 105 4.32 6.52 18.24
C THR A 105 4.51 5.46 17.18
N TYR A 106 4.41 5.86 15.94
CA TYR A 106 4.70 5.06 14.76
C TYR A 106 6.08 5.43 14.24
N ALA A 107 6.84 4.45 13.78
CA ALA A 107 8.17 4.67 13.21
C ALA A 107 8.38 3.72 12.03
N GLY A 108 9.32 4.06 11.19
CA GLY A 108 9.70 3.21 10.07
C GLY A 108 11.06 3.57 9.54
N GLU A 109 11.60 2.67 8.73
CA GLU A 109 12.84 2.87 8.00
C GLU A 109 12.74 2.29 6.59
N LEU A 110 13.42 2.96 5.66
CA LEU A 110 13.57 2.53 4.27
C LEU A 110 15.04 2.49 3.91
N ARG A 111 15.49 1.39 3.33
CA ARG A 111 16.81 1.31 2.69
C ARG A 111 16.80 2.17 1.43
N LEU A 112 17.79 3.06 1.31
CA LEU A 112 17.85 3.99 0.18
C LEU A 112 18.44 3.35 -1.09
N ASP A 113 19.38 2.42 -0.94
CA ASP A 113 20.06 1.81 -2.09
C ASP A 113 19.10 1.21 -3.13
N PRO A 114 18.08 0.40 -2.76
CA PRO A 114 17.12 -0.12 -3.72
C PRO A 114 16.27 0.96 -4.39
N LEU A 115 16.04 2.08 -3.70
CA LEU A 115 15.21 3.19 -4.21
C LEU A 115 15.94 4.01 -5.28
N VAL A 116 17.27 4.12 -5.17
CA VAL A 116 18.10 4.95 -6.08
C VAL A 116 18.92 4.11 -7.05
N ALA A 117 18.94 2.79 -6.92
CA ALA A 117 19.64 1.90 -7.83
C ALA A 117 19.18 2.14 -9.28
N GLY A 118 20.15 2.42 -10.17
CA GLY A 118 19.87 2.76 -11.58
C GLY A 118 19.36 4.19 -11.82
N GLY A 119 19.41 5.07 -10.80
CA GLY A 119 18.97 6.46 -10.88
C GLY A 119 17.48 6.66 -10.68
N VAL A 120 17.06 7.92 -10.63
CA VAL A 120 15.64 8.31 -10.56
C VAL A 120 15.00 8.10 -11.92
N LEU A 121 13.93 7.32 -11.97
CA LEU A 121 13.20 7.05 -13.20
C LEU A 121 12.38 8.29 -13.61
N PRO A 122 12.45 8.70 -14.89
CA PRO A 122 11.68 9.85 -15.35
C PRO A 122 10.18 9.54 -15.28
N ARG A 123 9.42 10.44 -14.69
CA ARG A 123 7.96 10.37 -14.74
C ARG A 123 7.49 10.74 -16.13
N ARG A 124 6.84 9.81 -16.79
CA ARG A 124 6.13 10.12 -18.06
C ARG A 124 4.76 10.68 -17.72
N ALA A 125 4.46 11.88 -18.22
CA ALA A 125 3.11 12.40 -18.17
C ALA A 125 2.21 11.51 -19.03
N ARG A 126 1.10 11.05 -18.44
CA ARG A 126 0.03 10.39 -19.22
C ARG A 126 -0.97 11.47 -19.61
N VAL A 127 -1.20 11.62 -20.90
CA VAL A 127 -2.27 12.50 -21.38
C VAL A 127 -3.59 11.88 -20.95
N PRO A 128 -4.46 12.60 -20.23
CA PRO A 128 -5.78 12.09 -19.90
C PRO A 128 -6.56 11.74 -21.17
N SER A 129 -7.36 10.68 -21.12
CA SER A 129 -8.28 10.39 -22.23
C SER A 129 -9.26 11.55 -22.41
N PRO A 130 -9.50 12.01 -23.64
CA PRO A 130 -10.53 13.00 -23.93
C PRO A 130 -11.95 12.41 -23.84
N LEU A 131 -12.04 11.07 -23.77
CA LEU A 131 -13.30 10.34 -23.69
C LEU A 131 -13.66 10.03 -22.23
N PRO A 132 -14.96 10.03 -21.88
CA PRO A 132 -15.39 9.63 -20.55
C PRO A 132 -15.00 8.18 -20.26
N GLY A 133 -14.35 7.95 -19.11
CA GLY A 133 -14.10 6.61 -18.61
C GLY A 133 -15.32 6.01 -17.92
N LEU A 134 -15.34 4.69 -17.78
CA LEU A 134 -16.31 4.00 -16.93
C LEU A 134 -15.88 4.10 -15.48
N ARG A 135 -16.86 4.41 -14.62
CA ARG A 135 -16.67 4.39 -13.16
C ARG A 135 -17.76 3.55 -12.52
N PHE A 136 -17.36 2.52 -11.79
CA PHE A 136 -18.27 1.60 -11.12
C PHE A 136 -17.64 1.07 -9.83
N ASP A 137 -18.47 0.48 -8.98
CA ASP A 137 -18.06 -0.10 -7.71
C ASP A 137 -18.20 -1.62 -7.75
N VAL A 138 -17.25 -2.31 -7.10
CA VAL A 138 -17.33 -3.74 -6.87
C VAL A 138 -17.10 -4.03 -5.39
N ALA A 139 -17.84 -4.98 -4.84
CA ALA A 139 -17.66 -5.47 -3.48
C ALA A 139 -17.21 -6.93 -3.50
N VAL A 140 -16.03 -7.20 -2.99
CA VAL A 140 -15.40 -8.52 -2.99
C VAL A 140 -15.52 -9.14 -1.60
N VAL A 141 -16.13 -10.32 -1.51
CA VAL A 141 -16.23 -11.10 -0.27
C VAL A 141 -15.13 -12.16 -0.24
N VAL A 142 -14.30 -12.10 0.81
CA VAL A 142 -13.18 -13.03 1.03
C VAL A 142 -13.15 -13.51 2.47
N ALA A 143 -12.32 -14.50 2.79
CA ALA A 143 -11.99 -14.88 4.16
C ALA A 143 -11.25 -13.73 4.89
N ASP A 144 -11.41 -13.62 6.20
CA ASP A 144 -10.85 -12.51 7.01
C ASP A 144 -9.32 -12.47 7.01
N ASP A 145 -8.68 -13.62 6.81
CA ASP A 145 -7.22 -13.77 6.79
C ASP A 145 -6.58 -13.40 5.44
N VAL A 146 -7.37 -13.26 4.37
CA VAL A 146 -6.85 -12.82 3.06
C VAL A 146 -6.46 -11.34 3.12
N PRO A 147 -5.20 -10.96 2.87
CA PRO A 147 -4.76 -9.57 2.90
C PRO A 147 -5.48 -8.69 1.87
N ALA A 148 -5.88 -7.47 2.26
CA ALA A 148 -6.54 -6.53 1.33
C ALA A 148 -5.70 -6.22 0.08
N ALA A 149 -4.36 -6.22 0.23
CA ALA A 149 -3.44 -6.01 -0.89
C ALA A 149 -3.53 -7.13 -1.94
N GLU A 150 -3.75 -8.38 -1.52
CA GLU A 150 -3.93 -9.51 -2.45
C GLU A 150 -5.27 -9.40 -3.19
N VAL A 151 -6.33 -8.97 -2.47
CA VAL A 151 -7.63 -8.72 -3.09
C VAL A 151 -7.54 -7.58 -4.10
N GLU A 152 -6.88 -6.47 -3.75
CA GLU A 152 -6.66 -5.36 -4.69
C GLU A 152 -5.86 -5.80 -5.92
N ALA A 153 -4.81 -6.60 -5.73
CA ALA A 153 -4.02 -7.15 -6.84
C ALA A 153 -4.88 -8.04 -7.77
N ALA A 154 -5.80 -8.85 -7.21
CA ALA A 154 -6.72 -9.65 -7.99
C ALA A 154 -7.73 -8.79 -8.77
N VAL A 155 -8.28 -7.75 -8.13
CA VAL A 155 -9.19 -6.78 -8.78
C VAL A 155 -8.48 -6.07 -9.94
N ARG A 156 -7.26 -5.56 -9.70
CA ARG A 156 -6.46 -4.88 -10.73
C ARG A 156 -6.12 -5.79 -11.91
N ALA A 157 -5.77 -7.04 -11.63
CA ALA A 157 -5.47 -8.02 -12.69
C ALA A 157 -6.70 -8.33 -13.55
N GLY A 158 -7.88 -8.42 -12.95
CA GLY A 158 -9.13 -8.65 -13.69
C GLY A 158 -9.59 -7.43 -14.48
N ALA A 159 -9.39 -6.21 -13.96
CA ALA A 159 -9.77 -4.97 -14.62
C ALA A 159 -8.89 -4.63 -15.83
N GLY A 160 -7.66 -5.16 -15.91
CA GLY A 160 -6.78 -5.01 -17.07
C GLY A 160 -6.07 -3.67 -17.19
N GLU A 161 -5.45 -3.45 -18.36
CA GLU A 161 -4.55 -2.31 -18.61
C GLU A 161 -5.24 -0.93 -18.63
N GLY A 162 -6.53 -0.90 -18.94
CA GLY A 162 -7.34 0.34 -18.93
C GLY A 162 -7.61 0.90 -17.55
N LEU A 163 -7.31 0.15 -16.47
CA LEU A 163 -7.57 0.59 -15.11
C LEU A 163 -6.67 1.76 -14.71
N VAL A 164 -7.28 2.90 -14.43
CA VAL A 164 -6.57 4.13 -14.00
C VAL A 164 -6.78 4.44 -12.52
N GLU A 165 -7.87 3.95 -11.91
CA GLU A 165 -8.14 4.08 -10.47
C GLU A 165 -8.67 2.76 -9.92
N CYS A 166 -8.15 2.35 -8.78
CA CYS A 166 -8.71 1.29 -7.93
C CYS A 166 -8.54 1.75 -6.49
N ARG A 167 -9.64 2.07 -5.83
CA ARG A 167 -9.64 2.66 -4.50
C ARG A 167 -10.56 1.88 -3.57
N LEU A 168 -9.97 1.25 -2.53
CA LEU A 168 -10.74 0.69 -1.43
C LEU A 168 -11.42 1.82 -0.67
N PHE A 169 -12.74 1.78 -0.52
CA PHE A 169 -13.51 2.81 0.17
C PHE A 169 -14.32 2.29 1.35
N ASP A 170 -14.58 0.98 1.42
CA ASP A 170 -15.30 0.38 2.53
C ASP A 170 -14.80 -1.04 2.85
N VAL A 171 -14.80 -1.36 4.16
CA VAL A 171 -14.51 -2.71 4.68
C VAL A 171 -15.64 -3.07 5.62
N PHE A 172 -16.44 -4.02 5.21
CA PHE A 172 -17.61 -4.45 5.96
C PHE A 172 -17.44 -5.86 6.52
N THR A 173 -17.78 -6.02 7.79
CA THR A 173 -17.90 -7.32 8.47
C THR A 173 -19.29 -7.43 9.09
N GLY A 174 -19.96 -8.56 8.92
CA GLY A 174 -21.30 -8.72 9.47
C GLY A 174 -21.83 -10.13 9.27
N PRO A 175 -22.86 -10.52 10.06
CA PRO A 175 -23.40 -11.87 10.04
C PRO A 175 -23.96 -12.32 8.68
N GLN A 176 -24.35 -11.36 7.83
CA GLN A 176 -24.84 -11.65 6.48
C GLN A 176 -23.75 -12.16 5.51
N LEU A 177 -22.48 -12.01 5.85
CA LEU A 177 -21.36 -12.55 5.06
C LEU A 177 -20.97 -13.97 5.48
N GLY A 178 -21.46 -14.44 6.63
CA GLY A 178 -21.00 -15.66 7.30
C GLY A 178 -19.80 -15.39 8.23
N GLU A 179 -19.52 -16.32 9.14
CA GLU A 179 -18.39 -16.22 10.05
C GLU A 179 -17.06 -16.28 9.29
N GLY A 180 -16.06 -15.53 9.77
CA GLY A 180 -14.71 -15.50 9.20
C GLY A 180 -14.63 -14.89 7.79
N ARG A 181 -15.57 -14.04 7.41
CA ARG A 181 -15.61 -13.37 6.10
C ARG A 181 -15.78 -11.87 6.24
N ARG A 182 -15.19 -11.15 5.27
CA ARG A 182 -15.34 -9.70 5.12
C ARG A 182 -15.58 -9.32 3.67
N SER A 183 -16.18 -8.16 3.47
CA SER A 183 -16.40 -7.55 2.17
C SER A 183 -15.50 -6.32 2.03
N LEU A 184 -14.79 -6.23 0.93
CA LEU A 184 -13.92 -5.13 0.55
C LEU A 184 -14.54 -4.44 -0.65
N ALA A 185 -14.92 -3.16 -0.53
CA ALA A 185 -15.56 -2.41 -1.61
C ALA A 185 -14.57 -1.46 -2.28
N TYR A 186 -14.48 -1.56 -3.59
CA TYR A 186 -13.56 -0.80 -4.43
C TYR A 186 -14.34 0.05 -5.43
N THR A 187 -13.96 1.32 -5.55
CA THR A 187 -14.31 2.15 -6.71
C THR A 187 -13.24 1.97 -7.77
N LEU A 188 -13.67 1.69 -8.99
CA LEU A 188 -12.83 1.49 -10.16
C LEU A 188 -13.10 2.56 -11.20
N ARG A 189 -12.05 2.97 -11.92
CA ARG A 189 -12.18 3.75 -13.15
C ARG A 189 -11.33 3.13 -14.23
N ILE A 190 -11.96 2.87 -15.37
CA ILE A 190 -11.32 2.33 -16.58
C ILE A 190 -11.44 3.38 -17.68
N ASP A 191 -10.32 3.70 -18.32
CA ASP A 191 -10.26 4.62 -19.44
C ASP A 191 -9.76 3.90 -20.70
N ASP A 192 -10.32 4.25 -21.84
CA ASP A 192 -9.80 3.88 -23.16
C ASP A 192 -9.54 5.18 -23.97
N PRO A 193 -8.31 5.44 -24.44
CA PRO A 193 -8.01 6.64 -25.19
C PRO A 193 -8.52 6.61 -26.63
N GLU A 194 -8.88 5.45 -27.17
CA GLU A 194 -9.21 5.25 -28.60
C GLU A 194 -10.71 5.21 -28.85
N ARG A 195 -11.49 4.76 -27.87
CA ARG A 195 -12.94 4.64 -28.00
C ARG A 195 -13.69 4.93 -26.70
N GLN A 196 -14.94 5.30 -26.83
CA GLN A 196 -15.84 5.41 -25.70
C GLN A 196 -16.22 4.00 -25.21
N LEU A 197 -16.13 3.82 -23.89
CA LEU A 197 -16.56 2.59 -23.21
C LEU A 197 -18.08 2.59 -23.02
N THR A 198 -18.67 1.39 -23.00
CA THR A 198 -20.12 1.13 -22.93
C THR A 198 -20.46 0.26 -21.73
N ASP A 199 -21.75 0.11 -21.43
CA ASP A 199 -22.25 -0.81 -20.40
C ASP A 199 -21.82 -2.28 -20.62
N ALA A 200 -21.62 -2.66 -21.90
CA ALA A 200 -21.11 -4.00 -22.23
C ALA A 200 -19.64 -4.17 -21.81
N ASP A 201 -18.84 -3.10 -21.90
CA ASP A 201 -17.45 -3.11 -21.43
C ASP A 201 -17.39 -3.17 -19.90
N GLU A 202 -18.30 -2.50 -19.20
CA GLU A 202 -18.44 -2.60 -17.75
C GLU A 202 -18.78 -4.04 -17.33
N ALA A 203 -19.78 -4.64 -17.95
CA ALA A 203 -20.16 -6.01 -17.67
C ALA A 203 -19.00 -7.00 -17.90
N ALA A 204 -18.27 -6.85 -19.01
CA ALA A 204 -17.10 -7.67 -19.30
C ALA A 204 -15.97 -7.48 -18.27
N ALA A 205 -15.74 -6.25 -17.83
CA ALA A 205 -14.75 -5.96 -16.78
C ALA A 205 -15.16 -6.60 -15.45
N ILE A 206 -16.43 -6.52 -15.05
CA ILE A 206 -16.95 -7.14 -13.82
C ILE A 206 -16.77 -8.68 -13.89
N GLU A 207 -17.10 -9.31 -15.00
CA GLU A 207 -16.91 -10.77 -15.17
C GLU A 207 -15.43 -11.18 -15.10
N ALA A 208 -14.54 -10.39 -15.68
CA ALA A 208 -13.10 -10.64 -15.63
C ALA A 208 -12.55 -10.45 -14.20
N ILE A 209 -13.02 -9.44 -13.47
CA ILE A 209 -12.68 -9.22 -12.06
C ILE A 209 -13.20 -10.38 -11.21
N GLU A 210 -14.45 -10.81 -11.38
CA GLU A 210 -15.04 -11.93 -10.63
C GLU A 210 -14.20 -13.19 -10.79
N ARG A 211 -13.82 -13.52 -12.01
CA ARG A 211 -12.96 -14.66 -12.34
C ARG A 211 -11.57 -14.54 -11.69
N SER A 212 -10.91 -13.39 -11.82
CA SER A 212 -9.61 -13.15 -11.25
C SER A 212 -9.61 -13.23 -9.70
N VAL A 213 -10.65 -12.70 -9.07
CA VAL A 213 -10.86 -12.76 -7.62
C VAL A 213 -11.09 -14.19 -7.15
N ALA A 214 -11.90 -14.96 -7.86
CA ALA A 214 -12.16 -16.38 -7.54
C ALA A 214 -10.87 -17.22 -7.64
N GLU A 215 -10.10 -17.03 -8.71
CA GLU A 215 -8.88 -17.81 -8.98
C GLU A 215 -7.73 -17.45 -8.02
N ARG A 216 -7.55 -16.18 -7.68
CA ARG A 216 -6.37 -15.71 -6.95
C ARG A 216 -6.54 -15.70 -5.44
N VAL A 217 -7.73 -15.39 -4.97
CA VAL A 217 -8.01 -15.17 -3.53
C VAL A 217 -9.20 -15.96 -3.00
N GLY A 218 -9.80 -16.83 -3.83
CA GLY A 218 -10.95 -17.64 -3.43
C GLY A 218 -12.18 -16.80 -3.03
N GLY A 219 -12.24 -15.56 -3.51
CA GLY A 219 -13.31 -14.61 -3.23
C GLY A 219 -14.47 -14.69 -4.24
N SER A 220 -15.51 -13.91 -3.98
CA SER A 220 -16.65 -13.73 -4.88
C SER A 220 -17.13 -12.28 -4.85
N LEU A 221 -17.74 -11.81 -5.94
CA LEU A 221 -18.40 -10.51 -5.92
C LEU A 221 -19.73 -10.59 -5.19
N ARG A 222 -20.00 -9.56 -4.38
CA ARG A 222 -21.30 -9.35 -3.74
C ARG A 222 -22.21 -8.62 -4.73
N ARG A 223 -23.33 -9.25 -5.03
CA ARG A 223 -24.43 -8.65 -5.84
C ARG A 223 -25.40 -7.92 -4.96
#